data_da34625d4f752915b59ee962ebb20b1b
#
_entry.id   da34625d4f752915b59ee962ebb20b1b
#
_cell.length_a   1.000
_cell.length_b   1.000
_cell.length_c   1.000
_cell.angle_alpha   90.00
_cell.angle_beta   90.00
_cell.angle_gamma   90.00
#
_symmetry.space_group_name_H-M   'P 1'
#
loop_
_entity.id
_entity.type
_entity.pdbx_description
1 polymer ?
#
loop_
_entity_poly.entity_id
_entity_poly.type
_entity_poly.pdbx_seq_one_letter_code
_entity_poly.pdbx_strand_id
1 'polypeptide(L)'
;TYDHQILTSLSQDQISSEISKANEAIQNGAGVPADTLRPPGGSCNETVQQLANMPIIKWSLDTKDWKTKSADKTYQKVMDNVQDGSVVLMHDIHEWSVEASLRMIPELVEKGYKLVTVQELAEAKGITLENGKVYYYFGEGTQQVE
;
A
#
# COMPACT_ATOMS: atom_id res chain seq x y z
N THR A 1 4.18 9.03 -4.43
CA THR A 1 4.53 10.00 -5.46
C THR A 1 4.40 11.42 -4.91
N TYR A 2 4.96 12.42 -5.58
CA TYR A 2 5.07 13.77 -5.04
C TYR A 2 3.72 14.51 -4.98
N ASP A 3 3.03 14.62 -6.13
CA ASP A 3 1.77 15.36 -6.26
C ASP A 3 0.52 14.45 -6.32
N HIS A 4 0.67 13.16 -6.05
CA HIS A 4 -0.42 12.17 -6.09
C HIS A 4 -1.13 12.09 -7.45
N GLN A 5 -0.43 12.35 -8.56
CA GLN A 5 -0.99 12.24 -9.91
C GLN A 5 -1.11 10.77 -10.34
N ILE A 6 -2.10 10.47 -11.19
CA ILE A 6 -2.26 9.13 -11.77
C ILE A 6 -1.11 8.86 -12.74
N LEU A 7 -0.15 8.03 -12.36
CA LEU A 7 1.10 7.83 -13.09
C LEU A 7 0.90 7.39 -14.53
N THR A 8 -0.10 6.55 -14.80
CA THR A 8 -0.38 6.05 -16.15
C THR A 8 -0.90 7.11 -17.14
N SER A 9 -1.22 8.31 -16.66
CA SER A 9 -1.61 9.45 -17.50
C SER A 9 -0.46 10.41 -17.81
N LEU A 10 0.73 10.15 -17.28
CA LEU A 10 1.91 11.00 -17.36
C LEU A 10 2.90 10.50 -18.43
N SER A 11 3.76 11.39 -18.93
CA SER A 11 4.93 11.01 -19.71
C SER A 11 5.97 10.30 -18.83
N GLN A 12 6.91 9.59 -19.43
CA GLN A 12 7.99 8.90 -18.72
C GLN A 12 8.81 9.84 -17.83
N ASP A 13 9.14 11.03 -18.33
CA ASP A 13 9.88 12.05 -17.57
C ASP A 13 9.07 12.55 -16.37
N GLN A 14 7.77 12.72 -16.53
CA GLN A 14 6.89 13.12 -15.43
C GLN A 14 6.75 12.02 -14.38
N ILE A 15 6.61 10.74 -14.79
CA ILE A 15 6.59 9.60 -13.87
C ILE A 15 7.89 9.56 -13.06
N SER A 16 9.03 9.65 -13.73
CA SER A 16 10.34 9.65 -13.06
C SER A 16 10.49 10.83 -12.09
N SER A 17 9.99 12.02 -12.47
CA SER A 17 10.01 13.21 -11.62
C SER A 17 9.11 13.05 -10.37
N GLU A 18 7.90 12.48 -10.54
CA GLU A 18 6.98 12.21 -9.42
C GLU A 18 7.58 11.26 -8.38
N ILE A 19 8.28 10.23 -8.85
CA ILE A 19 8.91 9.23 -7.98
C ILE A 19 10.16 9.82 -7.32
N SER A 20 11.05 10.46 -8.09
CA SER A 20 12.32 10.99 -7.56
C SER A 20 12.12 12.11 -6.55
N LYS A 21 11.22 13.07 -6.83
CA LYS A 21 10.92 14.16 -5.90
C LYS A 21 10.32 13.66 -4.58
N ALA A 22 9.41 12.67 -4.64
CA ALA A 22 8.86 12.06 -3.44
C ALA A 22 9.95 11.36 -2.63
N ASN A 23 10.81 10.60 -3.30
CA ASN A 23 11.90 9.88 -2.65
C ASN A 23 12.94 10.84 -2.02
N GLU A 24 13.29 11.92 -2.71
CA GLU A 24 14.15 12.96 -2.17
C GLU A 24 13.53 13.64 -0.92
N ALA A 25 12.23 13.96 -0.97
CA ALA A 25 11.54 14.55 0.18
C ALA A 25 11.52 13.59 1.39
N ILE A 26 11.29 12.28 1.16
CA ILE A 26 11.34 11.25 2.20
C ILE A 26 12.76 11.12 2.75
N GLN A 27 13.77 11.03 1.90
CA GLN A 27 15.17 10.96 2.31
C GLN A 27 15.58 12.17 3.16
N ASN A 28 15.16 13.37 2.77
CA ASN A 28 15.48 14.60 3.50
C ASN A 28 14.74 14.68 4.85
N GLY A 29 13.52 14.15 4.94
CA GLY A 29 12.72 14.16 6.16
C GLY A 29 13.01 13.02 7.13
N ALA A 30 13.20 11.80 6.60
CA ALA A 30 13.35 10.57 7.39
C ALA A 30 14.79 10.07 7.48
N GLY A 31 15.73 10.61 6.69
CA GLY A 31 17.12 10.17 6.64
C GLY A 31 17.37 8.89 5.85
N VAL A 32 16.31 8.26 5.34
CA VAL A 32 16.36 7.03 4.52
C VAL A 32 15.45 7.18 3.30
N PRO A 33 15.81 6.58 2.13
CA PRO A 33 14.96 6.62 0.96
C PRO A 33 13.71 5.73 1.15
N ALA A 34 12.68 5.94 0.33
CA ALA A 34 11.58 5.00 0.20
C ALA A 34 12.09 3.71 -0.47
N ASP A 35 11.59 2.58 -0.01
CA ASP A 35 11.94 1.24 -0.49
C ASP A 35 10.80 0.56 -1.27
N THR A 36 9.62 1.15 -1.27
CA THR A 36 8.44 0.67 -1.99
C THR A 36 7.63 1.82 -2.56
N LEU A 37 6.87 1.55 -3.62
CA LEU A 37 5.95 2.50 -4.26
C LEU A 37 4.52 1.98 -4.18
N ARG A 38 3.58 2.83 -3.77
CA ARG A 38 2.16 2.61 -4.03
C ARG A 38 1.68 3.65 -5.03
N PRO A 39 1.30 3.24 -6.26
CA PRO A 39 0.86 4.20 -7.28
C PRO A 39 -0.51 4.79 -6.90
N PRO A 40 -0.70 6.10 -7.09
CA PRO A 40 -1.98 6.76 -6.86
C PRO A 40 -3.12 6.08 -7.60
N GLY A 41 -4.26 5.88 -6.91
CA GLY A 41 -5.40 5.14 -7.44
C GLY A 41 -5.12 3.68 -7.81
N GLY A 42 -3.96 3.13 -7.46
CA GLY A 42 -3.52 1.79 -7.86
C GLY A 42 -3.22 1.67 -9.35
N SER A 43 -3.16 2.77 -10.10
CA SER A 43 -2.97 2.76 -11.54
C SER A 43 -1.51 2.47 -11.90
N CYS A 44 -1.27 1.34 -12.57
CA CYS A 44 0.06 0.84 -12.90
C CYS A 44 0.03 0.14 -14.26
N ASN A 45 1.04 0.39 -15.07
CA ASN A 45 1.29 -0.28 -16.34
C ASN A 45 2.78 -0.61 -16.44
N GLU A 46 3.19 -1.27 -17.52
CA GLU A 46 4.57 -1.68 -17.77
C GLU A 46 5.56 -0.50 -17.67
N THR A 47 5.20 0.66 -18.21
CA THR A 47 6.04 1.87 -18.12
C THR A 47 6.28 2.30 -16.67
N VAL A 48 5.23 2.29 -15.83
CA VAL A 48 5.35 2.62 -14.40
C VAL A 48 6.21 1.57 -13.69
N GLN A 49 6.05 0.29 -14.01
CA GLN A 49 6.84 -0.80 -13.44
C GLN A 49 8.33 -0.64 -13.76
N GLN A 50 8.66 -0.34 -15.01
CA GLN A 50 10.05 -0.13 -15.44
C GLN A 50 10.70 1.09 -14.79
N LEU A 51 9.95 2.18 -14.61
CA LEU A 51 10.47 3.45 -14.06
C LEU A 51 10.46 3.51 -12.52
N ALA A 52 9.68 2.66 -11.86
CA ALA A 52 9.56 2.67 -10.40
C ALA A 52 10.89 2.39 -9.69
N ASN A 53 11.74 1.52 -10.26
CA ASN A 53 13.01 1.05 -9.69
C ASN A 53 12.91 0.63 -8.21
N MET A 54 11.74 0.18 -7.80
CA MET A 54 11.42 -0.36 -6.47
C MET A 54 10.19 -1.26 -6.56
N PRO A 55 9.94 -2.14 -5.56
CA PRO A 55 8.73 -2.95 -5.50
C PRO A 55 7.47 -2.09 -5.46
N ILE A 56 6.43 -2.51 -6.16
CA ILE A 56 5.16 -1.81 -6.23
C ILE A 56 4.14 -2.55 -5.37
N ILE A 57 3.62 -1.86 -4.35
CA ILE A 57 2.69 -2.45 -3.39
C ILE A 57 1.30 -1.88 -3.62
N LYS A 58 0.37 -2.75 -3.96
CA LYS A 58 -1.06 -2.42 -4.01
C LYS A 58 -1.76 -2.95 -2.76
N TRP A 59 -2.95 -3.50 -2.87
CA TRP A 59 -3.74 -3.99 -1.73
C TRP A 59 -4.60 -5.18 -2.15
N SER A 60 -4.85 -6.07 -1.21
CA SER A 60 -5.81 -7.17 -1.37
C SER A 60 -7.19 -6.81 -0.79
N LEU A 61 -7.24 -5.84 0.13
CA LEU A 61 -8.47 -5.43 0.79
C LEU A 61 -8.65 -3.91 0.70
N ASP A 62 -9.57 -3.48 -0.16
CA ASP A 62 -10.00 -2.09 -0.27
C ASP A 62 -11.19 -1.84 0.67
N THR A 63 -11.00 -1.00 1.66
CA THR A 63 -12.06 -0.64 2.61
C THR A 63 -13.12 0.28 2.02
N LYS A 64 -12.77 1.00 0.94
CA LYS A 64 -13.60 2.06 0.34
C LYS A 64 -14.04 3.13 1.34
N ASP A 65 -13.19 3.41 2.33
CA ASP A 65 -13.40 4.40 3.37
C ASP A 65 -13.69 5.80 2.80
N TRP A 66 -12.96 6.21 1.77
CA TRP A 66 -13.16 7.45 1.01
C TRP A 66 -14.57 7.58 0.41
N LYS A 67 -15.21 6.45 0.08
CA LYS A 67 -16.54 6.40 -0.53
C LYS A 67 -17.65 6.27 0.51
N THR A 68 -17.48 5.38 1.47
CA THR A 68 -18.50 5.10 2.48
C THR A 68 -18.60 6.19 3.55
N LYS A 69 -17.51 6.88 3.84
CA LYS A 69 -17.38 7.93 4.85
C LYS A 69 -17.96 7.51 6.21
N SER A 70 -17.69 6.25 6.60
CA SER A 70 -18.26 5.64 7.80
C SER A 70 -17.21 4.76 8.48
N ALA A 71 -16.91 5.07 9.73
CA ALA A 71 -16.02 4.28 10.57
C ALA A 71 -16.54 2.85 10.76
N ASP A 72 -17.85 2.69 10.99
CA ASP A 72 -18.46 1.36 11.17
C ASP A 72 -18.33 0.48 9.93
N LYS A 73 -18.61 1.04 8.73
CA LYS A 73 -18.50 0.27 7.48
C LYS A 73 -17.05 -0.08 7.17
N THR A 74 -16.12 0.85 7.45
CA THR A 74 -14.68 0.63 7.25
C THR A 74 -14.18 -0.47 8.20
N TYR A 75 -14.51 -0.38 9.49
CA TYR A 75 -14.21 -1.38 10.50
C TYR A 75 -14.78 -2.75 10.10
N GLN A 76 -16.07 -2.84 9.81
CA GLN A 76 -16.73 -4.10 9.45
C GLN A 76 -16.11 -4.72 8.19
N LYS A 77 -15.79 -3.88 7.19
CA LYS A 77 -15.15 -4.36 5.95
C LYS A 77 -13.81 -5.04 6.22
N VAL A 78 -13.01 -4.53 7.14
CA VAL A 78 -11.74 -5.16 7.52
C VAL A 78 -12.00 -6.43 8.33
N MET A 79 -12.81 -6.33 9.39
CA MET A 79 -13.03 -7.45 10.32
C MET A 79 -13.64 -8.69 9.66
N ASP A 80 -14.49 -8.50 8.63
CA ASP A 80 -15.12 -9.60 7.90
C ASP A 80 -14.23 -10.23 6.83
N ASN A 81 -13.16 -9.54 6.38
CA ASN A 81 -12.45 -9.95 5.17
C ASN A 81 -10.93 -10.06 5.33
N VAL A 82 -10.36 -9.57 6.44
CA VAL A 82 -8.92 -9.64 6.65
C VAL A 82 -8.45 -11.07 6.82
N GLN A 83 -7.33 -11.39 6.20
CA GLN A 83 -6.67 -12.69 6.27
C GLN A 83 -5.17 -12.49 6.51
N ASP A 84 -4.49 -13.56 6.93
CA ASP A 84 -3.03 -13.54 7.04
C ASP A 84 -2.40 -13.22 5.67
N GLY A 85 -1.50 -12.24 5.67
CA GLY A 85 -0.89 -11.72 4.43
C GLY A 85 -1.67 -10.61 3.72
N SER A 86 -2.80 -10.17 4.27
CA SER A 86 -3.58 -9.06 3.70
C SER A 86 -2.82 -7.74 3.73
N VAL A 87 -2.91 -7.00 2.63
CA VAL A 87 -2.55 -5.57 2.56
C VAL A 87 -3.84 -4.77 2.50
N VAL A 88 -4.10 -3.98 3.54
CA VAL A 88 -5.34 -3.21 3.70
C VAL A 88 -5.14 -1.78 3.24
N LEU A 89 -6.00 -1.28 2.34
CA LEU A 89 -6.01 0.11 1.91
C LEU A 89 -6.98 0.93 2.74
N MET A 90 -6.45 2.02 3.29
CA MET A 90 -7.20 3.06 4.01
C MET A 90 -6.58 4.44 3.75
N HIS A 91 -7.30 5.51 4.11
CA HIS A 91 -6.87 6.89 3.89
C HIS A 91 -6.94 7.67 5.21
N ASP A 92 -5.81 7.88 5.87
CA ASP A 92 -5.67 8.51 7.20
C ASP A 92 -5.99 10.01 7.24
N ILE A 93 -6.16 10.64 6.07
CA ILE A 93 -6.67 12.01 5.96
C ILE A 93 -8.15 12.15 6.34
N HIS A 94 -8.83 11.05 6.60
CA HIS A 94 -10.25 11.00 6.94
C HIS A 94 -10.47 10.53 8.38
N GLU A 95 -11.22 11.32 9.16
CA GLU A 95 -11.53 11.04 10.56
C GLU A 95 -12.16 9.66 10.77
N TRP A 96 -13.12 9.26 9.92
CA TRP A 96 -13.75 7.94 9.99
C TRP A 96 -12.79 6.78 9.75
N SER A 97 -11.73 6.99 8.96
CA SER A 97 -10.70 5.98 8.73
C SER A 97 -9.81 5.81 9.97
N VAL A 98 -9.46 6.93 10.61
CA VAL A 98 -8.70 6.93 11.87
C VAL A 98 -9.53 6.28 12.98
N GLU A 99 -10.81 6.66 13.14
CA GLU A 99 -11.72 6.06 14.12
C GLU A 99 -11.84 4.54 13.93
N ALA A 100 -12.04 4.09 12.68
CA ALA A 100 -12.08 2.66 12.38
C ALA A 100 -10.78 1.96 12.77
N SER A 101 -9.61 2.57 12.49
CA SER A 101 -8.30 2.02 12.82
C SER A 101 -8.10 1.86 14.31
N LEU A 102 -8.46 2.87 15.10
CA LEU A 102 -8.35 2.83 16.57
C LEU A 102 -9.20 1.72 17.19
N ARG A 103 -10.30 1.32 16.55
CA ARG A 103 -11.17 0.22 17.00
C ARG A 103 -10.64 -1.14 16.54
N MET A 104 -10.26 -1.28 15.27
CA MET A 104 -9.90 -2.58 14.72
C MET A 104 -8.50 -3.06 15.11
N ILE A 105 -7.53 -2.16 15.29
CA ILE A 105 -6.15 -2.55 15.59
C ILE A 105 -6.06 -3.37 16.88
N PRO A 106 -6.61 -2.94 18.03
CA PRO A 106 -6.60 -3.74 19.26
C PRO A 106 -7.27 -5.10 19.08
N GLU A 107 -8.41 -5.15 18.38
CA GLU A 107 -9.14 -6.40 18.17
C GLU A 107 -8.39 -7.36 17.24
N LEU A 108 -7.72 -6.87 16.21
CA LEU A 108 -6.87 -7.69 15.34
C LEU A 108 -5.71 -8.30 16.14
N VAL A 109 -5.09 -7.52 17.02
CA VAL A 109 -4.02 -8.01 17.90
C VAL A 109 -4.55 -9.09 18.86
N GLU A 110 -5.73 -8.91 19.47
CA GLU A 110 -6.39 -9.92 20.31
C GLU A 110 -6.71 -11.21 19.55
N LYS A 111 -7.04 -11.11 18.27
CA LYS A 111 -7.25 -12.25 17.37
C LYS A 111 -5.96 -12.92 16.90
N GLY A 112 -4.79 -12.43 17.34
CA GLY A 112 -3.48 -13.01 17.05
C GLY A 112 -2.83 -12.49 15.76
N TYR A 113 -3.41 -11.48 15.12
CA TYR A 113 -2.74 -10.81 13.98
C TYR A 113 -1.55 -9.98 14.47
N LYS A 114 -0.49 -9.97 13.70
CA LYS A 114 0.62 -9.01 13.81
C LYS A 114 0.48 -7.97 12.71
N LEU A 115 0.43 -6.70 13.09
CA LEU A 115 0.46 -5.58 12.14
C LEU A 115 1.93 -5.23 11.92
N VAL A 116 2.37 -5.33 10.70
CA VAL A 116 3.78 -5.24 10.32
C VAL A 116 3.92 -4.37 9.07
N THR A 117 5.13 -3.94 8.78
CA THR A 117 5.46 -3.31 7.49
C THR A 117 5.40 -4.34 6.35
N VAL A 118 5.35 -3.86 5.12
CA VAL A 118 5.34 -4.75 3.95
C VAL A 118 6.63 -5.56 3.86
N GLN A 119 7.77 -4.98 4.22
CA GLN A 119 9.06 -5.66 4.26
C GLN A 119 9.06 -6.81 5.26
N GLU A 120 8.62 -6.54 6.49
CA GLU A 120 8.51 -7.57 7.54
C GLU A 120 7.52 -8.68 7.13
N LEU A 121 6.42 -8.31 6.44
CA LEU A 121 5.46 -9.29 5.94
C LEU A 121 6.07 -10.18 4.85
N ALA A 122 6.74 -9.58 3.88
CA ALA A 122 7.43 -10.31 2.81
C ALA A 122 8.50 -11.25 3.38
N GLU A 123 9.33 -10.77 4.31
CA GLU A 123 10.35 -11.56 5.00
C GLU A 123 9.74 -12.75 5.76
N ALA A 124 8.68 -12.50 6.55
CA ALA A 124 7.99 -13.55 7.29
C ALA A 124 7.37 -14.63 6.41
N LYS A 125 7.07 -14.29 5.14
CA LYS A 125 6.53 -15.22 4.13
C LYS A 125 7.58 -15.79 3.20
N GLY A 126 8.87 -15.46 3.38
CA GLY A 126 9.96 -15.91 2.52
C GLY A 126 9.89 -15.34 1.10
N ILE A 127 9.25 -14.20 0.92
CA ILE A 127 9.08 -13.53 -0.38
C ILE A 127 10.15 -12.44 -0.51
N THR A 128 10.94 -12.51 -1.59
CA THR A 128 11.87 -11.45 -1.96
C THR A 128 11.13 -10.42 -2.82
N LEU A 129 11.10 -9.17 -2.35
CA LEU A 129 10.53 -8.08 -3.13
C LEU A 129 11.48 -7.66 -4.25
N GLU A 130 10.99 -7.65 -5.48
CA GLU A 130 11.77 -7.31 -6.68
C GLU A 130 11.31 -5.96 -7.25
N ASN A 131 12.27 -5.15 -7.73
CA ASN A 131 11.98 -3.87 -8.36
C ASN A 131 11.09 -4.06 -9.60
N GLY A 132 10.10 -3.18 -9.75
CA GLY A 132 9.16 -3.19 -10.87
C GLY A 132 8.05 -4.25 -10.77
N LYS A 133 8.14 -5.21 -9.84
CA LYS A 133 7.07 -6.18 -9.62
C LYS A 133 5.96 -5.63 -8.73
N VAL A 134 4.73 -6.09 -8.98
CA VAL A 134 3.52 -5.63 -8.29
C VAL A 134 3.04 -6.69 -7.31
N TYR A 135 2.83 -6.31 -6.07
CA TYR A 135 2.37 -7.18 -4.98
C TYR A 135 1.05 -6.68 -4.42
N TYR A 136 0.12 -7.59 -4.17
CA TYR A 136 -1.23 -7.30 -3.65
C TYR A 136 -1.50 -7.98 -2.31
N TYR A 137 -0.94 -9.16 -2.13
CA TYR A 137 -1.24 -10.08 -1.03
C TYR A 137 -0.02 -10.96 -0.75
N PHE A 138 0.17 -11.36 0.50
CA PHE A 138 1.34 -12.14 0.93
C PHE A 138 0.97 -13.46 1.63
N GLY A 139 -0.25 -13.94 1.50
CA GLY A 139 -0.69 -15.23 2.04
C GLY A 139 -0.48 -16.39 1.08
N GLU A 140 -1.02 -17.56 1.42
CA GLU A 140 -0.99 -18.74 0.55
C GLU A 140 -1.69 -18.42 -0.79
N GLY A 141 -1.07 -18.80 -1.89
CA GLY A 141 -1.55 -18.50 -3.23
C GLY A 141 -1.20 -17.09 -3.73
N THR A 142 -0.17 -16.46 -3.19
CA THR A 142 0.34 -15.16 -3.64
C THR A 142 0.51 -15.15 -5.16
N GLN A 143 -0.35 -14.41 -5.85
CA GLN A 143 -0.20 -14.14 -7.28
C GLN A 143 0.73 -12.94 -7.45
N GLN A 144 1.91 -13.18 -8.01
CA GLN A 144 2.65 -12.14 -8.70
C GLN A 144 1.93 -11.94 -10.02
N VAL A 145 1.36 -10.77 -10.25
CA VAL A 145 0.83 -10.42 -11.57
C VAL A 145 1.99 -9.87 -12.37
N GLU A 146 2.34 -10.58 -13.44
CA GLU A 146 3.31 -10.16 -14.44
C GLU A 146 2.86 -8.88 -15.14
#